data_2b243c142ea0eaa9653c67480031d253
#
_entry.id   2b243c142ea0eaa9653c67480031d253
#
_cell.length_a   1.000
_cell.length_b   1.000
_cell.length_c   1.000
_cell.angle_alpha   90.00
_cell.angle_beta   90.00
_cell.angle_gamma   90.00
#
_symmetry.space_group_name_H-M   'P 1'
#
loop_
_entity.id
_entity.type
_entity.pdbx_description
1 polymer ?
#
loop_
_entity_poly.entity_id
_entity_poly.type
_entity_poly.pdbx_seq_one_letter_code
_entity_poly.pdbx_strand_id
1 'polypeptide(L)'
;MPGSAPTGSPPAIEVAGLSKTYGGQPVVTDVSFTVQPGSVTGFLGPNGAGKSTALRIMVGLTRPTAGRVAVLGGPYTALPNPGRRVGVLLDASAQHAGRAGREVLALSALVMGLPEQRADEMLERVGLSPAEGRRRAGAYSLGMRQRLGIAHALLGDPELLILDEPANGLDPAGIHWMRTLLREFADRGGTVLLSSHLLREMEAVADHLVVIGGGRILADGSRAELLSGVDGGLEELFLRLTAADTRAEVAG
;
A
#
# COMPACT_ATOMS: atom_id res chain seq x y z
N MET A 1 -15.14 30.47 -20.19
CA MET A 1 -14.14 30.68 -19.14
C MET A 1 -13.51 29.35 -18.83
N PRO A 2 -12.23 29.10 -19.14
CA PRO A 2 -11.58 27.85 -18.72
C PRO A 2 -11.31 27.93 -17.23
N GLY A 3 -11.78 26.89 -16.51
CA GLY A 3 -11.58 26.75 -15.08
C GLY A 3 -10.10 26.66 -14.74
N SER A 4 -9.68 27.45 -13.75
CA SER A 4 -8.34 27.43 -13.17
C SER A 4 -8.00 26.02 -12.69
N ALA A 5 -6.92 25.47 -13.20
CA ALA A 5 -6.31 24.24 -12.68
C ALA A 5 -5.96 24.43 -11.20
N PRO A 6 -6.13 23.42 -10.34
CA PRO A 6 -5.71 23.50 -8.95
C PRO A 6 -4.18 23.63 -8.90
N THR A 7 -3.69 24.62 -8.18
CA THR A 7 -2.27 24.89 -7.88
C THR A 7 -1.80 23.91 -6.79
N GLY A 8 -1.84 22.60 -7.07
CA GLY A 8 -1.32 21.55 -6.18
C GLY A 8 -0.11 20.87 -6.81
N SER A 9 0.80 20.38 -5.99
CA SER A 9 1.87 19.50 -6.45
C SER A 9 1.30 18.32 -7.26
N PRO A 10 2.00 17.79 -8.28
CA PRO A 10 1.52 16.63 -9.02
C PRO A 10 1.30 15.44 -8.08
N PRO A 11 0.30 14.59 -8.35
CA PRO A 11 0.02 13.43 -7.49
C PRO A 11 1.22 12.48 -7.44
N ALA A 12 1.44 11.85 -6.28
CA ALA A 12 2.48 10.84 -6.11
C ALA A 12 2.12 9.54 -6.87
N ILE A 13 0.82 9.21 -6.97
CA ILE A 13 0.32 8.16 -7.86
C ILE A 13 -0.89 8.71 -8.62
N GLU A 14 -0.92 8.47 -9.93
CA GLU A 14 -2.08 8.71 -10.79
C GLU A 14 -2.49 7.38 -11.44
N VAL A 15 -3.73 6.96 -11.25
CA VAL A 15 -4.36 5.80 -11.89
C VAL A 15 -5.46 6.32 -12.80
N ALA A 16 -5.43 5.98 -14.08
CA ALA A 16 -6.39 6.47 -15.07
C ALA A 16 -6.92 5.33 -15.96
N GLY A 17 -8.21 5.03 -15.83
CA GLY A 17 -8.94 4.04 -16.60
C GLY A 17 -8.38 2.62 -16.47
N LEU A 18 -7.80 2.29 -15.31
CA LEU A 18 -7.09 1.03 -15.10
C LEU A 18 -8.04 -0.15 -15.20
N SER A 19 -7.71 -1.08 -16.10
CA SER A 19 -8.47 -2.34 -16.25
C SER A 19 -7.52 -3.53 -16.34
N LYS A 20 -7.94 -4.66 -15.74
CA LYS A 20 -7.22 -5.94 -15.80
C LYS A 20 -8.17 -7.10 -15.89
N THR A 21 -7.92 -7.95 -16.88
CA THR A 21 -8.65 -9.20 -17.13
C THR A 21 -7.67 -10.37 -17.11
N TYR A 22 -8.04 -11.47 -16.49
CA TYR A 22 -7.32 -12.74 -16.50
C TYR A 22 -8.23 -13.83 -17.04
N GLY A 23 -7.79 -14.54 -18.09
CA GLY A 23 -8.59 -15.64 -18.67
C GLY A 23 -10.01 -15.24 -19.08
N GLY A 24 -10.22 -14.00 -19.54
CA GLY A 24 -11.53 -13.46 -19.88
C GLY A 24 -12.33 -12.89 -18.70
N GLN A 25 -11.88 -13.11 -17.45
CA GLN A 25 -12.57 -12.60 -16.27
C GLN A 25 -12.02 -11.22 -15.85
N PRO A 26 -12.85 -10.17 -15.79
CA PRO A 26 -12.42 -8.85 -15.32
C PRO A 26 -12.17 -8.90 -13.81
N VAL A 27 -11.03 -8.36 -13.37
CA VAL A 27 -10.64 -8.26 -11.96
C VAL A 27 -10.55 -6.80 -11.51
N VAL A 28 -10.17 -5.91 -12.44
CA VAL A 28 -10.16 -4.45 -12.25
C VAL A 28 -10.79 -3.85 -13.50
N THR A 29 -11.73 -2.93 -13.33
CA THR A 29 -12.52 -2.37 -14.43
C THR A 29 -12.62 -0.86 -14.28
N ASP A 30 -11.96 -0.13 -15.18
CA ASP A 30 -12.04 1.33 -15.31
C ASP A 30 -11.80 2.10 -13.99
N VAL A 31 -10.78 1.66 -13.25
CA VAL A 31 -10.39 2.27 -11.97
C VAL A 31 -9.57 3.52 -12.21
N SER A 32 -9.99 4.64 -11.62
CA SER A 32 -9.28 5.93 -11.67
C SER A 32 -9.29 6.58 -10.29
N PHE A 33 -8.12 6.98 -9.80
CA PHE A 33 -7.93 7.75 -8.57
C PHE A 33 -6.53 8.34 -8.50
N THR A 34 -6.29 9.21 -7.52
CA THR A 34 -4.97 9.81 -7.26
C THR A 34 -4.56 9.66 -5.81
N VAL A 35 -3.24 9.61 -5.57
CA VAL A 35 -2.63 9.68 -4.23
C VAL A 35 -1.87 10.98 -4.13
N GLN A 36 -2.24 11.83 -3.19
CA GLN A 36 -1.62 13.12 -3.00
C GLN A 36 -0.32 13.02 -2.21
N PRO A 37 0.72 13.82 -2.54
CA PRO A 37 1.95 13.86 -1.77
C PRO A 37 1.72 14.22 -0.30
N GLY A 38 2.52 13.63 0.61
CA GLY A 38 2.48 13.94 2.04
C GLY A 38 1.23 13.44 2.77
N SER A 39 0.47 12.53 2.18
CA SER A 39 -0.78 11.99 2.75
C SER A 39 -0.75 10.48 2.92
N VAL A 40 -1.64 9.97 3.76
CA VAL A 40 -1.94 8.54 3.89
C VAL A 40 -3.25 8.26 3.17
N THR A 41 -3.19 7.51 2.07
CA THR A 41 -4.37 7.05 1.33
C THR A 41 -4.65 5.58 1.63
N GLY A 42 -5.85 5.30 2.14
CA GLY A 42 -6.37 3.95 2.36
C GLY A 42 -7.06 3.40 1.12
N PHE A 43 -6.63 2.24 0.62
CA PHE A 43 -7.24 1.53 -0.49
C PHE A 43 -8.02 0.32 0.05
N LEU A 44 -9.33 0.48 0.21
CA LEU A 44 -10.22 -0.41 0.93
C LEU A 44 -11.07 -1.25 -0.01
N GLY A 45 -11.36 -2.47 0.39
CA GLY A 45 -12.27 -3.34 -0.35
C GLY A 45 -12.26 -4.76 0.21
N PRO A 46 -13.29 -5.57 -0.08
CA PRO A 46 -13.32 -6.96 0.33
C PRO A 46 -12.20 -7.78 -0.34
N ASN A 47 -11.98 -8.98 0.15
CA ASN A 47 -11.07 -9.91 -0.51
C ASN A 47 -11.59 -10.24 -1.92
N GLY A 48 -10.68 -10.24 -2.90
CA GLY A 48 -11.05 -10.44 -4.30
C GLY A 48 -11.47 -9.18 -5.05
N ALA A 49 -11.65 -8.03 -4.40
CA ALA A 49 -12.06 -6.76 -5.04
C ALA A 49 -11.05 -6.17 -6.05
N GLY A 50 -9.86 -6.77 -6.21
CA GLY A 50 -8.86 -6.30 -7.17
C GLY A 50 -7.72 -5.45 -6.57
N LYS A 51 -7.69 -5.20 -5.25
CA LYS A 51 -6.68 -4.37 -4.56
C LYS A 51 -5.24 -4.78 -4.92
N SER A 52 -4.84 -6.01 -4.58
CA SER A 52 -3.48 -6.51 -4.84
C SER A 52 -3.13 -6.53 -6.34
N THR A 53 -4.12 -6.75 -7.21
CA THR A 53 -3.91 -6.66 -8.67
C THR A 53 -3.58 -5.24 -9.08
N ALA A 54 -4.33 -4.24 -8.59
CA ALA A 54 -4.06 -2.84 -8.86
C ALA A 54 -2.68 -2.42 -8.33
N LEU A 55 -2.33 -2.79 -7.08
CA LEU A 55 -1.01 -2.49 -6.51
C LEU A 55 0.14 -3.14 -7.30
N ARG A 56 -0.02 -4.40 -7.76
CA ARG A 56 0.98 -5.07 -8.62
C ARG A 56 1.16 -4.37 -9.96
N ILE A 57 0.10 -3.80 -10.52
CA ILE A 57 0.19 -3.01 -11.76
C ILE A 57 0.95 -1.70 -11.48
N MET A 58 0.67 -1.02 -10.38
CA MET A 58 1.34 0.23 -10.00
C MET A 58 2.86 0.09 -9.93
N VAL A 59 3.34 -1.05 -9.42
CA VAL A 59 4.78 -1.33 -9.30
C VAL A 59 5.35 -2.13 -10.49
N GLY A 60 4.61 -2.24 -11.59
CA GLY A 60 5.08 -2.84 -12.84
C GLY A 60 5.23 -4.36 -12.82
N LEU A 61 4.75 -5.08 -11.80
CA LEU A 61 4.77 -6.54 -11.72
C LEU A 61 3.71 -7.20 -12.61
N THR A 62 2.70 -6.45 -13.01
CA THR A 62 1.62 -6.92 -13.89
C THR A 62 1.29 -5.83 -14.90
N ARG A 63 1.15 -6.19 -16.17
CA ARG A 63 0.70 -5.25 -17.20
C ARG A 63 -0.82 -5.07 -17.13
N PRO A 64 -1.35 -3.85 -17.21
CA PRO A 64 -2.79 -3.63 -17.33
C PRO A 64 -3.30 -4.15 -18.68
N THR A 65 -4.60 -4.44 -18.77
CA THR A 65 -5.30 -4.73 -20.03
C THR A 65 -5.65 -3.42 -20.74
N ALA A 66 -6.03 -2.38 -19.97
CA ALA A 66 -6.27 -1.01 -20.46
C ALA A 66 -5.94 0.00 -19.35
N GLY A 67 -5.87 1.28 -19.72
CA GLY A 67 -5.54 2.36 -18.82
C GLY A 67 -4.04 2.51 -18.55
N ARG A 68 -3.70 3.40 -17.63
CA ARG A 68 -2.32 3.70 -17.26
C ARG A 68 -2.16 4.01 -15.78
N VAL A 69 -0.94 3.83 -15.29
CA VAL A 69 -0.53 4.25 -13.94
C VAL A 69 0.76 5.05 -14.06
N ALA A 70 0.82 6.19 -13.39
CA ALA A 70 2.04 6.94 -13.15
C ALA A 70 2.36 6.92 -11.64
N VAL A 71 3.61 6.65 -11.31
CA VAL A 71 4.17 6.68 -9.95
C VAL A 71 5.30 7.69 -9.97
N LEU A 72 5.21 8.72 -9.13
CA LEU A 72 6.17 9.84 -9.10
C LEU A 72 6.39 10.46 -10.49
N GLY A 73 5.30 10.65 -11.23
CA GLY A 73 5.27 11.32 -12.52
C GLY A 73 5.52 10.45 -13.76
N GLY A 74 5.74 9.11 -13.60
CA GLY A 74 5.99 8.22 -14.73
C GLY A 74 5.73 6.75 -14.41
N PRO A 75 5.93 5.83 -15.37
CA PRO A 75 5.84 4.40 -15.08
C PRO A 75 6.88 4.00 -14.03
N TYR A 76 6.48 3.21 -13.03
CA TYR A 76 7.38 2.72 -11.97
C TYR A 76 8.66 2.06 -12.53
N THR A 77 8.53 1.30 -13.61
CA THR A 77 9.65 0.61 -14.27
C THR A 77 10.66 1.54 -14.95
N ALA A 78 10.31 2.81 -15.15
CA ALA A 78 11.19 3.83 -15.71
C ALA A 78 11.92 4.65 -14.63
N LEU A 79 11.57 4.46 -13.34
CA LEU A 79 12.23 5.16 -12.24
C LEU A 79 13.68 4.67 -12.10
N PRO A 80 14.66 5.58 -12.04
CA PRO A 80 16.03 5.20 -11.73
C PRO A 80 16.12 4.73 -10.28
N ASN A 81 16.66 3.52 -10.06
CA ASN A 81 16.79 2.90 -8.75
C ASN A 81 15.48 2.99 -7.91
N PRO A 82 14.38 2.37 -8.36
CA PRO A 82 13.04 2.59 -7.79
C PRO A 82 12.96 2.30 -6.30
N GLY A 83 13.75 1.36 -5.78
CA GLY A 83 13.79 1.03 -4.34
C GLY A 83 14.30 2.17 -3.44
N ARG A 84 14.99 3.17 -4.03
CA ARG A 84 15.40 4.40 -3.32
C ARG A 84 14.28 5.44 -3.27
N ARG A 85 13.26 5.31 -4.10
CA ARG A 85 12.19 6.30 -4.21
C ARG A 85 10.84 5.77 -3.75
N VAL A 86 10.60 4.46 -3.94
CA VAL A 86 9.33 3.81 -3.62
C VAL A 86 9.60 2.57 -2.79
N GLY A 87 9.14 2.57 -1.55
CA GLY A 87 9.13 1.39 -0.69
C GLY A 87 7.90 0.54 -0.97
N VAL A 88 8.11 -0.76 -1.21
CA VAL A 88 7.03 -1.66 -1.63
C VAL A 88 6.96 -2.87 -0.70
N LEU A 89 5.75 -3.17 -0.21
CA LEU A 89 5.41 -4.41 0.49
C LEU A 89 4.11 -4.95 -0.10
N LEU A 90 4.18 -5.99 -0.93
CA LEU A 90 3.00 -6.66 -1.51
C LEU A 90 2.75 -8.04 -0.91
N ASP A 91 3.78 -8.69 -0.41
CA ASP A 91 3.71 -10.01 0.22
C ASP A 91 4.88 -10.18 1.20
N ALA A 92 4.57 -10.20 2.49
CA ALA A 92 5.56 -10.40 3.53
C ALA A 92 6.19 -11.82 3.50
N SER A 93 5.54 -12.79 2.83
CA SER A 93 6.05 -14.15 2.67
C SER A 93 7.01 -14.31 1.48
N ALA A 94 7.10 -13.32 0.60
CA ALA A 94 7.95 -13.36 -0.59
C ALA A 94 9.47 -13.34 -0.29
N GLN A 95 9.86 -13.15 0.97
CA GLN A 95 11.25 -13.17 1.40
C GLN A 95 11.86 -14.57 1.27
N HIS A 96 13.14 -14.66 0.83
CA HIS A 96 13.82 -15.94 0.67
C HIS A 96 13.95 -16.68 2.00
N ALA A 97 13.21 -17.76 2.19
CA ALA A 97 13.08 -18.49 3.45
C ALA A 97 14.42 -19.01 4.03
N GLY A 98 15.40 -19.32 3.17
CA GLY A 98 16.73 -19.83 3.55
C GLY A 98 17.71 -18.76 4.01
N ARG A 99 17.45 -17.46 3.79
CA ARG A 99 18.34 -16.36 4.19
C ARG A 99 17.96 -15.81 5.57
N ALA A 100 18.96 -15.28 6.29
CA ALA A 100 18.71 -14.51 7.50
C ALA A 100 18.00 -13.19 7.17
N GLY A 101 17.16 -12.69 8.10
CA GLY A 101 16.47 -11.41 7.88
C GLY A 101 17.42 -10.25 7.59
N ARG A 102 18.55 -10.19 8.31
CA ARG A 102 19.62 -9.22 8.05
C ARG A 102 20.21 -9.35 6.64
N GLU A 103 20.46 -10.57 6.16
CA GLU A 103 21.00 -10.82 4.82
C GLU A 103 20.02 -10.35 3.73
N VAL A 104 18.72 -10.54 3.93
CA VAL A 104 17.70 -10.04 3.00
C VAL A 104 17.82 -8.53 2.85
N LEU A 105 17.90 -7.79 3.96
CA LEU A 105 18.05 -6.34 3.92
C LEU A 105 19.40 -5.90 3.38
N ALA A 106 20.50 -6.55 3.77
CA ALA A 106 21.85 -6.22 3.29
C ALA A 106 21.98 -6.39 1.77
N LEU A 107 21.42 -7.47 1.20
CA LEU A 107 21.40 -7.67 -0.25
C LEU A 107 20.59 -6.60 -0.97
N SER A 108 19.45 -6.22 -0.41
CA SER A 108 18.62 -5.15 -0.98
C SER A 108 19.32 -3.78 -0.86
N ALA A 109 20.01 -3.52 0.25
CA ALA A 109 20.85 -2.33 0.42
C ALA A 109 21.94 -2.26 -0.65
N LEU A 110 22.64 -3.38 -0.90
CA LEU A 110 23.67 -3.48 -1.95
C LEU A 110 23.11 -3.16 -3.33
N VAL A 111 21.93 -3.73 -3.68
CA VAL A 111 21.26 -3.44 -4.97
C VAL A 111 20.88 -1.97 -5.10
N MET A 112 20.48 -1.33 -3.99
CA MET A 112 20.14 0.09 -3.96
C MET A 112 21.35 1.02 -3.89
N GLY A 113 22.58 0.49 -3.78
CA GLY A 113 23.80 1.29 -3.58
C GLY A 113 23.87 1.94 -2.19
N LEU A 114 23.34 1.27 -1.16
CA LEU A 114 23.36 1.69 0.23
C LEU A 114 24.44 0.95 1.02
N PRO A 115 24.95 1.55 2.12
CA PRO A 115 25.87 0.87 3.01
C PRO A 115 25.17 -0.29 3.73
N GLU A 116 25.93 -1.37 4.01
CA GLU A 116 25.40 -2.58 4.66
C GLU A 116 24.80 -2.32 6.04
N GLN A 117 25.33 -1.33 6.76
CA GLN A 117 24.86 -0.89 8.08
C GLN A 117 23.37 -0.49 8.07
N ARG A 118 22.85 -0.07 6.89
CA ARG A 118 21.44 0.28 6.75
C ARG A 118 20.50 -0.89 7.07
N ALA A 119 20.96 -2.13 6.88
CA ALA A 119 20.20 -3.32 7.26
C ALA A 119 19.98 -3.40 8.78
N ASP A 120 20.99 -3.10 9.57
CA ASP A 120 20.92 -3.13 11.03
C ASP A 120 20.02 -2.01 11.58
N GLU A 121 20.15 -0.80 11.01
CA GLU A 121 19.27 0.35 11.35
C GLU A 121 17.80 0.02 11.08
N MET A 122 17.50 -0.65 9.98
CA MET A 122 16.12 -0.99 9.63
C MET A 122 15.57 -2.11 10.51
N LEU A 123 16.36 -3.10 10.89
CA LEU A 123 15.95 -4.11 11.88
C LEU A 123 15.59 -3.49 13.21
N GLU A 124 16.42 -2.58 13.72
CA GLU A 124 16.16 -1.84 14.95
C GLU A 124 14.87 -1.01 14.84
N ARG A 125 14.71 -0.28 13.73
CA ARG A 125 13.54 0.57 13.47
C ARG A 125 12.22 -0.20 13.49
N VAL A 126 12.22 -1.46 13.06
CA VAL A 126 11.01 -2.29 13.07
C VAL A 126 10.91 -3.19 14.32
N GLY A 127 11.82 -3.03 15.28
CA GLY A 127 11.81 -3.78 16.54
C GLY A 127 12.17 -5.27 16.37
N LEU A 128 13.03 -5.59 15.40
CA LEU A 128 13.66 -6.91 15.27
C LEU A 128 15.06 -6.84 15.90
N SER A 129 15.30 -7.62 16.94
CA SER A 129 16.58 -7.67 17.61
C SER A 129 17.69 -8.22 16.72
N PRO A 130 18.98 -7.95 17.01
CA PRO A 130 20.09 -8.52 16.26
C PRO A 130 20.10 -10.06 16.25
N ALA A 131 19.60 -10.70 17.31
CA ALA A 131 19.47 -12.17 17.37
C ALA A 131 18.40 -12.67 16.41
N GLU A 132 17.26 -11.99 16.33
CA GLU A 132 16.20 -12.28 15.35
C GLU A 132 16.68 -12.00 13.92
N GLY A 133 17.39 -10.89 13.68
CA GLY A 133 17.97 -10.58 12.38
C GLY A 133 18.89 -11.68 11.83
N ARG A 134 19.56 -12.45 12.69
CA ARG A 134 20.39 -13.60 12.31
C ARG A 134 19.63 -14.89 12.04
N ARG A 135 18.34 -14.97 12.43
CA ARG A 135 17.52 -16.16 12.14
C ARG A 135 17.06 -16.15 10.67
N ARG A 136 16.89 -17.34 10.10
CA ARG A 136 16.34 -17.49 8.74
C ARG A 136 14.91 -16.96 8.67
N ALA A 137 14.56 -16.23 7.62
CA ALA A 137 13.23 -15.67 7.41
C ALA A 137 12.13 -16.75 7.36
N GLY A 138 12.46 -17.96 6.93
CA GLY A 138 11.54 -19.11 6.98
C GLY A 138 11.10 -19.51 8.40
N ALA A 139 11.92 -19.19 9.42
CA ALA A 139 11.61 -19.44 10.84
C ALA A 139 10.93 -18.26 11.54
N TYR A 140 10.59 -17.20 10.81
CA TYR A 140 9.90 -16.04 11.36
C TYR A 140 8.40 -16.33 11.56
N SER A 141 7.81 -15.77 12.62
CA SER A 141 6.36 -15.66 12.73
C SER A 141 5.81 -14.76 11.61
N LEU A 142 4.51 -14.80 11.38
CA LEU A 142 3.88 -13.91 10.40
C LEU A 142 4.16 -12.43 10.73
N GLY A 143 4.03 -12.02 12.00
CA GLY A 143 4.34 -10.66 12.44
C GLY A 143 5.81 -10.28 12.25
N MET A 144 6.76 -11.19 12.46
CA MET A 144 8.18 -10.93 12.18
C MET A 144 8.44 -10.77 10.68
N ARG A 145 7.78 -11.56 9.82
CA ARG A 145 7.87 -11.41 8.36
C ARG A 145 7.31 -10.06 7.92
N GLN A 146 6.21 -9.64 8.53
CA GLN A 146 5.60 -8.34 8.24
C GLN A 146 6.53 -7.21 8.62
N ARG A 147 7.12 -7.24 9.82
CA ARG A 147 8.14 -6.28 10.26
C ARG A 147 9.36 -6.23 9.31
N LEU A 148 9.86 -7.39 8.89
CA LEU A 148 10.95 -7.47 7.92
C LEU A 148 10.54 -6.87 6.55
N GLY A 149 9.32 -7.10 6.08
CA GLY A 149 8.79 -6.50 4.85
C GLY A 149 8.66 -4.99 4.93
N ILE A 150 8.22 -4.46 6.08
CA ILE A 150 8.18 -3.02 6.35
C ILE A 150 9.61 -2.44 6.41
N ALA A 151 10.56 -3.14 7.07
CA ALA A 151 11.96 -2.75 7.07
C ALA A 151 12.54 -2.65 5.66
N HIS A 152 12.22 -3.63 4.80
CA HIS A 152 12.62 -3.64 3.40
C HIS A 152 12.03 -2.47 2.61
N ALA A 153 10.75 -2.16 2.82
CA ALA A 153 10.10 -1.02 2.19
C ALA A 153 10.72 0.33 2.60
N LEU A 154 11.17 0.45 3.85
CA LEU A 154 11.80 1.66 4.39
C LEU A 154 13.31 1.78 4.08
N LEU A 155 13.93 0.71 3.57
CA LEU A 155 15.39 0.59 3.45
C LEU A 155 16.03 1.72 2.62
N GLY A 156 15.38 2.10 1.51
CA GLY A 156 15.84 3.11 0.57
C GLY A 156 15.65 4.55 1.02
N ASP A 157 15.04 4.79 2.19
CA ASP A 157 14.55 6.10 2.61
C ASP A 157 13.62 6.74 1.55
N PRO A 158 12.54 6.03 1.17
CA PRO A 158 11.69 6.40 0.05
C PRO A 158 10.85 7.65 0.34
N GLU A 159 10.34 8.29 -0.72
CA GLU A 159 9.35 9.36 -0.63
C GLU A 159 7.90 8.83 -0.71
N LEU A 160 7.72 7.56 -1.15
CA LEU A 160 6.42 6.90 -1.30
C LEU A 160 6.49 5.47 -0.77
N LEU A 161 5.48 5.06 0.00
CA LEU A 161 5.25 3.68 0.42
C LEU A 161 4.00 3.11 -0.27
N ILE A 162 4.09 1.90 -0.83
CA ILE A 162 2.97 1.12 -1.37
C ILE A 162 2.92 -0.21 -0.60
N LEU A 163 1.89 -0.37 0.24
CA LEU A 163 1.81 -1.46 1.20
C LEU A 163 0.50 -2.24 1.02
N ASP A 164 0.60 -3.55 0.77
CA ASP A 164 -0.57 -4.44 0.68
C ASP A 164 -0.76 -5.16 2.02
N GLU A 165 -1.87 -4.88 2.70
CA GLU A 165 -2.27 -5.50 3.97
C GLU A 165 -1.14 -5.51 5.04
N PRO A 166 -0.49 -4.36 5.35
CA PRO A 166 0.70 -4.33 6.22
C PRO A 166 0.42 -4.70 7.68
N ALA A 167 -0.85 -4.71 8.12
CA ALA A 167 -1.26 -5.09 9.47
C ALA A 167 -1.43 -6.62 9.65
N ASN A 168 -1.46 -7.39 8.57
CA ASN A 168 -1.74 -8.82 8.65
C ASN A 168 -0.71 -9.57 9.49
N GLY A 169 -1.23 -10.31 10.51
CA GLY A 169 -0.42 -11.10 11.41
C GLY A 169 0.36 -10.32 12.47
N LEU A 170 0.13 -9.03 12.58
CA LEU A 170 0.58 -8.25 13.72
C LEU A 170 -0.42 -8.41 14.88
N ASP A 171 0.11 -8.44 16.09
CA ASP A 171 -0.68 -8.33 17.31
C ASP A 171 -1.17 -6.86 17.53
N PRO A 172 -2.06 -6.59 18.47
CA PRO A 172 -2.57 -5.22 18.71
C PRO A 172 -1.46 -4.18 18.96
N ALA A 173 -0.39 -4.55 19.65
CA ALA A 173 0.75 -3.67 19.87
C ALA A 173 1.53 -3.40 18.57
N GLY A 174 1.70 -4.43 17.73
CA GLY A 174 2.30 -4.33 16.40
C GLY A 174 1.49 -3.47 15.44
N ILE A 175 0.16 -3.57 15.46
CA ILE A 175 -0.73 -2.72 14.67
C ILE A 175 -0.59 -1.26 15.11
N HIS A 176 -0.61 -0.99 16.42
CA HIS A 176 -0.41 0.37 16.95
C HIS A 176 0.95 0.95 16.53
N TRP A 177 2.04 0.17 16.68
CA TRP A 177 3.37 0.54 16.23
C TRP A 177 3.40 0.89 14.73
N MET A 178 2.81 0.04 13.89
CA MET A 178 2.76 0.27 12.45
C MET A 178 2.01 1.57 12.11
N ARG A 179 0.87 1.82 12.73
CA ARG A 179 0.10 3.07 12.55
C ARG A 179 0.93 4.30 12.88
N THR A 180 1.61 4.28 14.05
CA THR A 180 2.51 5.35 14.46
C THR A 180 3.63 5.57 13.44
N LEU A 181 4.27 4.49 12.97
CA LEU A 181 5.31 4.53 11.96
C LEU A 181 4.85 5.19 10.65
N LEU A 182 3.66 4.80 10.16
CA LEU A 182 3.11 5.35 8.91
C LEU A 182 2.68 6.81 9.06
N ARG A 183 2.12 7.18 10.21
CA ARG A 183 1.76 8.57 10.48
C ARG A 183 3.00 9.46 10.57
N GLU A 184 4.01 9.06 11.33
CA GLU A 184 5.29 9.76 11.40
C GLU A 184 5.98 9.87 10.03
N PHE A 185 5.86 8.86 9.17
CA PHE A 185 6.38 8.90 7.82
C PHE A 185 5.68 9.99 6.99
N ALA A 186 4.35 10.06 7.06
CA ALA A 186 3.57 11.07 6.35
C ALA A 186 3.79 12.48 6.93
N ASP A 187 3.88 12.62 8.25
CA ASP A 187 4.13 13.92 8.92
C ASP A 187 5.51 14.51 8.56
N ARG A 188 6.46 13.69 8.12
CA ARG A 188 7.75 14.13 7.56
C ARG A 188 7.70 14.41 6.05
N GLY A 189 6.51 14.43 5.45
CA GLY A 189 6.30 14.70 4.02
C GLY A 189 6.31 13.45 3.13
N GLY A 190 6.45 12.25 3.70
CA GLY A 190 6.34 10.99 2.96
C GLY A 190 4.89 10.72 2.54
N THR A 191 4.71 9.93 1.50
CA THR A 191 3.39 9.55 0.97
C THR A 191 3.13 8.07 1.20
N VAL A 192 1.93 7.70 1.60
CA VAL A 192 1.57 6.30 1.85
C VAL A 192 0.31 5.93 1.07
N LEU A 193 0.38 4.85 0.29
CA LEU A 193 -0.77 4.11 -0.18
C LEU A 193 -0.76 2.74 0.49
N LEU A 194 -1.80 2.44 1.27
CA LEU A 194 -1.90 1.12 1.89
C LEU A 194 -3.27 0.50 1.65
N SER A 195 -3.28 -0.79 1.32
CA SER A 195 -4.51 -1.57 1.33
C SER A 195 -4.78 -2.13 2.72
N SER A 196 -6.05 -2.26 3.08
CA SER A 196 -6.48 -2.98 4.29
C SER A 196 -7.93 -3.43 4.19
N HIS A 197 -8.26 -4.48 4.94
CA HIS A 197 -9.62 -4.87 5.27
C HIS A 197 -9.95 -4.54 6.75
N LEU A 198 -8.99 -4.03 7.52
CA LEU A 198 -9.16 -3.61 8.92
C LEU A 198 -9.61 -2.15 8.97
N LEU A 199 -10.93 -1.93 8.92
CA LEU A 199 -11.53 -0.61 8.74
C LEU A 199 -11.20 0.36 9.87
N ARG A 200 -11.23 -0.09 11.15
CA ARG A 200 -10.91 0.74 12.31
C ARG A 200 -9.46 1.24 12.28
N GLU A 201 -8.53 0.40 11.82
CA GLU A 201 -7.13 0.77 11.70
C GLU A 201 -6.94 1.83 10.61
N MET A 202 -7.67 1.67 9.51
CA MET A 202 -7.65 2.59 8.40
C MET A 202 -8.24 3.96 8.78
N GLU A 203 -9.39 3.96 9.47
CA GLU A 203 -10.04 5.18 9.96
C GLU A 203 -9.11 6.01 10.85
N ALA A 204 -8.24 5.33 11.61
CA ALA A 204 -7.31 5.98 12.54
C ALA A 204 -6.07 6.58 11.86
N VAL A 205 -5.69 6.15 10.64
CA VAL A 205 -4.42 6.57 10.02
C VAL A 205 -4.59 7.29 8.70
N ALA A 206 -5.67 7.01 7.93
CA ALA A 206 -5.85 7.57 6.60
C ALA A 206 -6.37 9.01 6.60
N ASP A 207 -5.85 9.83 5.70
CA ASP A 207 -6.34 11.15 5.37
C ASP A 207 -7.38 11.10 4.24
N HIS A 208 -7.18 10.16 3.30
CA HIS A 208 -7.99 9.94 2.11
C HIS A 208 -8.34 8.46 1.97
N LEU A 209 -9.52 8.17 1.46
CA LEU A 209 -10.02 6.80 1.32
C LEU A 209 -10.48 6.55 -0.12
N VAL A 210 -10.05 5.43 -0.68
CA VAL A 210 -10.50 4.89 -1.96
C VAL A 210 -11.10 3.52 -1.70
N VAL A 211 -12.39 3.36 -1.93
CA VAL A 211 -13.12 2.10 -1.71
C VAL A 211 -13.34 1.41 -3.04
N ILE A 212 -12.92 0.15 -3.15
CA ILE A 212 -13.09 -0.69 -4.34
C ILE A 212 -13.98 -1.90 -4.01
N GLY A 213 -14.93 -2.21 -4.90
CA GLY A 213 -15.77 -3.41 -4.86
C GLY A 213 -16.01 -3.90 -6.28
N GLY A 214 -16.17 -5.22 -6.49
CA GLY A 214 -16.37 -5.80 -7.82
C GLY A 214 -15.38 -5.31 -8.90
N GLY A 215 -14.17 -4.94 -8.52
CA GLY A 215 -13.15 -4.38 -9.41
C GLY A 215 -13.36 -2.92 -9.82
N ARG A 216 -14.29 -2.18 -9.21
CA ARG A 216 -14.63 -0.78 -9.51
C ARG A 216 -14.49 0.11 -8.29
N ILE A 217 -14.23 1.41 -8.50
CA ILE A 217 -14.26 2.39 -7.40
C ILE A 217 -15.72 2.63 -6.98
N LEU A 218 -15.99 2.43 -5.69
CA LEU A 218 -17.29 2.70 -5.07
C LEU A 218 -17.32 4.06 -4.37
N ALA A 219 -16.20 4.52 -3.83
CA ALA A 219 -16.05 5.85 -3.23
C ALA A 219 -14.57 6.28 -3.30
N ASP A 220 -14.36 7.59 -3.46
CA ASP A 220 -13.05 8.25 -3.50
C ASP A 220 -13.21 9.65 -2.91
N GLY A 221 -12.52 9.95 -1.79
CA GLY A 221 -12.63 11.24 -1.12
C GLY A 221 -11.83 11.33 0.17
N SER A 222 -11.75 12.52 0.75
CA SER A 222 -11.16 12.68 2.06
C SER A 222 -11.96 11.90 3.10
N ARG A 223 -11.27 11.40 4.13
CA ARG A 223 -11.95 10.70 5.25
C ARG A 223 -13.06 11.57 5.86
N ALA A 224 -12.81 12.87 6.02
CA ALA A 224 -13.78 13.78 6.62
C ALA A 224 -15.04 13.93 5.77
N GLU A 225 -14.90 14.03 4.44
CA GLU A 225 -16.04 14.11 3.50
C GLU A 225 -16.85 12.81 3.49
N LEU A 226 -16.17 11.66 3.35
CA LEU A 226 -16.83 10.36 3.23
C LEU A 226 -17.53 9.91 4.53
N LEU A 227 -17.04 10.31 5.69
CA LEU A 227 -17.64 10.00 6.98
C LEU A 227 -18.64 11.07 7.47
N SER A 228 -18.80 12.16 6.74
CA SER A 228 -19.75 13.20 7.09
C SER A 228 -21.19 12.65 7.07
N GLY A 229 -21.87 12.70 8.24
CA GLY A 229 -23.23 12.16 8.39
C GLY A 229 -23.33 10.63 8.44
N VAL A 230 -22.23 9.93 8.71
CA VAL A 230 -22.19 8.47 8.91
C VAL A 230 -21.92 8.18 10.39
N ASP A 231 -22.95 7.85 11.18
CA ASP A 231 -22.83 7.67 12.64
C ASP A 231 -21.98 6.46 13.04
N GLY A 232 -21.98 5.40 12.22
CA GLY A 232 -21.20 4.17 12.42
C GLY A 232 -19.77 4.21 11.85
N GLY A 233 -19.27 5.38 11.43
CA GLY A 233 -17.91 5.56 10.92
C GLY A 233 -17.65 4.78 9.63
N LEU A 234 -16.38 4.43 9.42
CA LEU A 234 -15.91 3.77 8.19
C LEU A 234 -16.52 2.37 7.99
N GLU A 235 -16.83 1.66 9.08
CA GLU A 235 -17.43 0.32 9.01
C GLU A 235 -18.83 0.38 8.40
N GLU A 236 -19.66 1.32 8.84
CA GLU A 236 -21.00 1.50 8.29
C GLU A 236 -20.97 1.97 6.83
N LEU A 237 -20.12 2.94 6.51
CA LEU A 237 -19.91 3.38 5.13
C LEU A 237 -19.53 2.22 4.22
N PHE A 238 -18.55 1.43 4.63
CA PHE A 238 -18.06 0.29 3.87
C PHE A 238 -19.15 -0.75 3.62
N LEU A 239 -19.92 -1.11 4.66
CA LEU A 239 -21.03 -2.06 4.53
C LEU A 239 -22.13 -1.55 3.58
N ARG A 240 -22.47 -0.26 3.64
CA ARG A 240 -23.46 0.34 2.72
C ARG A 240 -22.99 0.24 1.26
N LEU A 241 -21.72 0.59 0.99
CA LEU A 241 -21.16 0.59 -0.36
C LEU A 241 -21.06 -0.84 -0.93
N THR A 242 -20.55 -1.79 -0.15
CA THR A 242 -20.32 -3.16 -0.61
C THR A 242 -21.60 -4.00 -0.69
N ALA A 243 -22.61 -3.73 0.16
CA ALA A 243 -23.92 -4.40 0.06
C ALA A 243 -24.69 -4.01 -1.21
N ALA A 244 -24.51 -2.80 -1.71
CA ALA A 244 -25.10 -2.35 -2.98
C ALA A 244 -24.45 -3.07 -4.17
N ASP A 245 -23.12 -3.27 -4.13
CA ASP A 245 -22.35 -3.96 -5.17
C ASP A 245 -22.75 -5.43 -5.28
N THR A 246 -22.86 -6.15 -4.17
CA THR A 246 -23.28 -7.56 -4.13
C THR A 246 -24.73 -7.77 -4.67
N ARG A 247 -25.63 -6.80 -4.48
CA ARG A 247 -27.00 -6.88 -5.03
C ARG A 247 -27.02 -6.65 -6.53
N ALA A 248 -26.13 -5.82 -7.05
CA ALA A 248 -26.02 -5.57 -8.49
C ALA A 248 -25.50 -6.81 -9.23
N GLU A 249 -24.57 -7.56 -8.65
CA GLU A 249 -24.03 -8.81 -9.22
C GLU A 249 -25.06 -9.97 -9.22
N VAL A 250 -26.00 -10.00 -8.27
CA VAL A 250 -27.05 -11.05 -8.19
C VAL A 250 -28.24 -10.75 -9.12
N ALA A 251 -28.41 -9.51 -9.55
CA ALA A 251 -29.53 -9.06 -10.39
C ALA A 251 -29.22 -9.01 -11.90
N GLY A 252 -27.96 -9.29 -12.31
CA GLY A 252 -27.48 -9.30 -13.70
C GLY A 252 -27.13 -10.71 -14.18
#